data_838ec1ef9204b4f868eb60c03d6e9e95
#
_entry.id   838ec1ef9204b4f868eb60c03d6e9e95
#
_cell.length_a   1.000
_cell.length_b   1.000
_cell.length_c   1.000
_cell.angle_alpha   90.00
_cell.angle_beta   90.00
_cell.angle_gamma   90.00
#
_symmetry.space_group_name_H-M   'P 1'
#
loop_
_entity.id
_entity.type
_entity.pdbx_description
1 polymer ?
#
loop_
_entity_poly.entity_id
_entity_poly.type
_entity_poly.pdbx_seq_one_letter_code
_entity_poly.pdbx_strand_id
1 'polypeptide(L)'
;MVKNNKMEKVKLTVNNNGSLKVEGDFEIVDRNGNVYDLGGRTVLGICRCGLSKNKPFCDGAHNGHFEHEAVAFALPPKKTI
;
A
#
# COMPACT_ATOMS: atom_id res chain seq x y z
N MET A 1 -6.86 -21.81 -15.40
CA MET A 1 -6.56 -21.75 -14.92
C MET A 1 -6.44 -21.33 -14.27
N VAL A 2 -6.40 -21.20 -14.02
CA VAL A 2 -6.15 -20.86 -13.35
C VAL A 2 -5.75 -20.53 -12.77
N LYS A 3 -5.73 -20.50 -12.92
CA LYS A 3 -5.27 -20.12 -12.41
C LYS A 3 -4.81 -20.03 -11.52
N ASN A 4 -4.43 -20.20 -11.31
CA ASN A 4 -3.97 -20.09 -10.36
C ASN A 4 -3.62 -19.11 -9.77
N ASN A 5 -3.61 -18.53 -10.18
CA ASN A 5 -3.41 -17.35 -9.77
C ASN A 5 -3.79 -17.12 -8.46
N LYS A 6 -4.56 -17.61 -8.04
CA LYS A 6 -4.89 -17.57 -6.71
C LYS A 6 -3.73 -17.85 -5.86
N MET A 7 -2.71 -18.35 -6.41
CA MET A 7 -1.50 -18.58 -5.65
C MET A 7 -0.68 -17.32 -5.47
N GLU A 8 -1.01 -16.28 -6.19
CA GLU A 8 -0.26 -15.04 -6.06
C GLU A 8 -0.77 -14.24 -4.89
N LYS A 9 0.12 -13.91 -3.99
CA LYS A 9 -0.21 -13.07 -2.88
C LYS A 9 -0.06 -11.62 -3.25
N VAL A 10 -0.93 -10.79 -2.73
CA VAL A 10 -0.71 -9.35 -2.78
C VAL A 10 0.43 -9.05 -1.83
N LYS A 11 1.41 -8.33 -2.31
CA LYS A 11 2.61 -8.04 -1.55
C LYS A 11 2.69 -6.56 -1.26
N LEU A 12 2.87 -6.23 0.00
CA LEU A 12 3.02 -4.85 0.43
C LEU A 12 4.43 -4.67 0.95
N THR A 13 5.15 -3.72 0.36
CA THR A 13 6.54 -3.47 0.71
C THR A 13 6.64 -2.09 1.35
N VAL A 14 7.15 -2.03 2.56
CA VAL A 14 7.36 -0.77 3.26
C VAL A 14 8.71 -0.23 2.86
N ASN A 15 8.73 0.89 2.15
CA ASN A 15 9.98 1.48 1.70
C ASN A 15 10.56 2.39 2.77
N ASN A 16 11.90 2.45 2.81
CA ASN A 16 12.56 3.42 3.68
C ASN A 16 12.20 4.82 3.22
N ASN A 17 11.84 5.68 4.14
CA ASN A 17 11.58 7.09 3.85
C ASN A 17 10.62 7.30 2.69
N GLY A 18 9.67 6.39 2.52
CA GLY A 18 8.84 6.45 1.33
C GLY A 18 7.48 5.81 1.48
N SER A 19 6.94 5.44 0.35
CA SER A 19 5.59 4.93 0.26
C SER A 19 5.50 3.47 0.68
N LEU A 20 4.27 3.01 0.83
CA LEU A 20 3.96 1.59 0.97
C LEU A 20 3.65 1.09 -0.43
N LYS A 21 4.48 0.23 -0.96
CA LYS A 21 4.31 -0.31 -2.30
C LYS A 21 3.37 -1.51 -2.24
N VAL A 22 2.35 -1.50 -3.08
CA VAL A 22 1.39 -2.60 -3.16
C VAL A 22 1.50 -3.21 -4.54
N GLU A 23 1.68 -4.51 -4.60
CA GLU A 23 1.78 -5.19 -5.89
C GLU A 23 1.01 -6.50 -5.86
N GLY A 24 0.45 -6.85 -7.02
CA GLY A 24 -0.35 -8.05 -7.17
C GLY A 24 -1.73 -7.72 -7.73
N ASP A 25 -2.67 -8.62 -7.50
CA ASP A 25 -4.03 -8.44 -7.93
C ASP A 25 -4.84 -7.97 -6.73
N PHE A 26 -5.12 -6.69 -6.69
CA PHE A 26 -5.77 -6.09 -5.55
C PHE A 26 -6.79 -5.04 -5.98
N GLU A 27 -7.59 -4.64 -5.03
CA GLU A 27 -8.63 -3.65 -5.23
C GLU A 27 -8.52 -2.64 -4.10
N ILE A 28 -8.67 -1.36 -4.41
CA ILE A 28 -8.66 -0.31 -3.41
C ILE A 28 -10.02 0.34 -3.41
N VAL A 29 -10.66 0.38 -2.25
CA VAL A 29 -12.01 0.93 -2.13
C VAL A 29 -12.02 2.00 -1.07
N ASP A 30 -12.97 2.92 -1.18
CA ASP A 30 -13.13 3.91 -0.13
C ASP A 30 -14.01 3.34 0.98
N ARG A 31 -14.27 4.16 1.97
CA ARG A 31 -15.02 3.73 3.14
C ARG A 31 -16.42 3.24 2.80
N ASN A 32 -16.99 3.76 1.73
CA ASN A 32 -18.33 3.39 1.32
C ASN A 32 -18.37 2.23 0.34
N GLY A 33 -17.22 1.65 0.05
CA GLY A 33 -17.14 0.50 -0.85
C GLY A 33 -16.94 0.86 -2.31
N ASN A 34 -16.77 2.14 -2.62
CA ASN A 34 -16.54 2.55 -4.00
C ASN A 34 -15.12 2.22 -4.40
N VAL A 35 -14.95 1.62 -5.58
CA VAL A 35 -13.66 1.16 -6.05
C VAL A 35 -12.92 2.29 -6.74
N TYR A 36 -11.65 2.50 -6.37
CA TYR A 36 -10.79 3.42 -7.08
C TYR A 36 -10.41 2.82 -8.44
N ASP A 37 -10.46 3.64 -9.48
CA ASP A 37 -10.02 3.22 -10.79
C ASP A 37 -8.49 3.32 -10.84
N LEU A 38 -7.82 2.19 -10.88
CA LEU A 38 -6.36 2.15 -10.81
C LEU A 38 -5.70 2.22 -12.18
N GLY A 39 -6.50 2.34 -13.24
CA GLY A 39 -5.95 2.45 -14.58
C GLY A 39 -5.19 1.21 -15.02
N GLY A 40 -5.60 0.05 -14.54
CA GLY A 40 -4.95 -1.20 -14.92
C GLY A 40 -3.65 -1.50 -14.21
N ARG A 41 -3.30 -0.71 -13.19
CA ARG A 41 -2.03 -0.91 -12.48
C ARG A 41 -2.08 -2.11 -11.58
N THR A 42 -0.99 -2.86 -11.54
CA THR A 42 -0.82 -3.96 -10.60
C THR A 42 0.24 -3.63 -9.55
N VAL A 43 0.84 -2.44 -9.65
CA VAL A 43 1.82 -1.95 -8.69
C VAL A 43 1.55 -0.48 -8.48
N LEU A 44 1.47 -0.07 -7.21
CA LEU A 44 1.34 1.34 -6.91
C LEU A 44 1.87 1.62 -5.51
N GLY A 45 2.01 2.91 -5.19
CA GLY A 45 2.48 3.33 -3.88
C GLY A 45 1.38 4.02 -3.10
N ILE A 46 1.29 3.69 -1.83
CA ILE A 46 0.34 4.30 -0.91
C ILE A 46 1.09 5.32 -0.06
N CYS A 47 0.52 6.49 0.09
CA CYS A 47 1.15 7.57 0.84
C CYS A 47 1.26 7.22 2.32
N ARG A 48 2.46 7.43 2.90
CA ARG A 48 2.68 7.28 4.33
C ARG A 48 3.07 8.58 5.00
N CYS A 49 3.50 9.57 4.21
CA CYS A 49 3.97 10.84 4.77
C CYS A 49 2.84 11.82 5.07
N GLY A 50 1.68 11.60 4.48
CA GLY A 50 0.54 12.49 4.66
C GLY A 50 0.56 13.73 3.80
N LEU A 51 1.56 13.86 2.91
CA LEU A 51 1.76 15.07 2.12
C LEU A 51 1.28 14.96 0.68
N SER A 52 0.92 13.74 0.24
CA SER A 52 0.49 13.55 -1.13
C SER A 52 -0.79 14.32 -1.40
N LYS A 53 -0.91 14.86 -2.59
CA LYS A 53 -2.12 15.54 -3.03
C LYS A 53 -3.10 14.57 -3.65
N ASN A 54 -2.69 13.33 -3.84
CA ASN A 54 -3.55 12.29 -4.42
C ASN A 54 -3.78 11.15 -3.45
N LYS A 55 -3.95 11.48 -2.18
CA LYS A 55 -4.16 10.43 -1.19
C LYS A 55 -5.29 9.51 -1.59
N PRO A 56 -5.17 8.20 -1.35
CA PRO A 56 -4.11 7.55 -0.56
C PRO A 56 -2.85 7.23 -1.37
N PHE A 57 -2.81 7.63 -2.64
CA PHE A 57 -1.69 7.26 -3.52
C PHE A 57 -0.51 8.21 -3.31
N CYS A 58 0.68 7.64 -3.48
CA CYS A 58 1.92 8.39 -3.36
C CYS A 58 2.16 9.22 -4.61
N ASP A 59 2.59 10.48 -4.43
CA ASP A 59 2.95 11.34 -5.55
C ASP A 59 4.37 11.89 -5.40
N GLY A 60 5.17 11.27 -4.53
CA GLY A 60 6.55 11.69 -4.33
C GLY A 60 6.73 12.81 -3.32
N ALA A 61 5.65 13.28 -2.70
CA ALA A 61 5.74 14.39 -1.75
C ALA A 61 6.58 14.06 -0.52
N HIS A 62 6.85 12.78 -0.28
CA HIS A 62 7.63 12.35 0.88
C HIS A 62 9.11 12.69 0.75
N ASN A 63 9.59 12.99 -0.46
CA ASN A 63 11.00 13.24 -0.69
C ASN A 63 11.47 14.41 0.18
N GLY A 64 12.43 14.13 1.06
CA GLY A 64 12.98 15.14 1.93
C GLY A 64 12.12 15.52 3.12
N HIS A 65 10.96 14.88 3.28
CA HIS A 65 10.02 15.26 4.34
C HIS A 65 9.59 14.10 5.22
N PHE A 66 10.01 12.89 4.92
CA PHE A 66 9.57 11.71 5.65
C PHE A 66 10.74 10.77 5.84
N GLU A 67 11.01 10.40 7.08
CA GLU A 67 12.11 9.52 7.40
C GLU A 67 11.61 8.32 8.17
N HIS A 68 11.95 7.14 7.69
CA HIS A 68 11.59 5.90 8.37
C HIS A 68 12.42 4.76 7.80
N GLU A 69 13.17 4.10 8.66
CA GLU A 69 13.88 2.90 8.25
C GLU A 69 12.97 1.71 8.50
N ALA A 70 12.59 1.05 7.42
CA ALA A 70 11.60 -0.01 7.49
C ALA A 70 12.28 -1.34 7.81
N VAL A 71 12.14 -1.78 9.05
CA VAL A 71 12.66 -3.06 9.49
C VAL A 71 11.50 -3.85 10.06
N ALA A 72 11.32 -5.05 9.57
CA ALA A 72 10.19 -5.88 9.98
C ALA A 72 10.26 -6.22 11.47
N PHE A 73 9.11 -6.23 12.10
CA PHE A 73 9.00 -6.61 13.51
C PHE A 73 7.64 -7.25 13.74
N ALA A 74 7.50 -7.87 14.89
CA ALA A 74 6.24 -8.51 15.23
C ALA A 74 5.34 -7.51 15.95
N LEU A 75 4.10 -7.42 15.49
CA LEU A 75 3.12 -6.60 16.19
C LEU A 75 2.74 -7.27 17.49
N PRO A 76 2.31 -6.49 18.49
CA PRO A 76 1.80 -7.07 19.71
C PRO A 76 0.60 -7.97 19.42
N PRO A 77 0.31 -8.95 20.26
CA PRO A 77 -0.86 -9.78 20.04
C PRO A 77 -2.11 -8.94 19.95
N LYS A 78 -3.01 -9.38 19.08
CA LYS A 78 -4.26 -8.67 18.89
C LYS A 78 -5.08 -8.76 20.18
N LYS A 79 -5.58 -7.60 20.61
CA LYS A 79 -6.45 -7.58 21.77
C LYS A 79 -7.84 -7.99 21.38
N THR A 80 -8.47 -8.77 22.24
CA THR A 80 -9.86 -9.14 22.07
C THR A 80 -10.70 -8.14 22.86
N ILE A 81 -11.64 -7.54 22.18
CA ILE A 81 -12.46 -6.54 22.82
C ILE A 81 -13.91 -6.97 22.81
#